data_5ef7974664cae9d7151fc57621058f3c
#
_entry.id   5ef7974664cae9d7151fc57621058f3c
#
_cell.length_a   1.000
_cell.length_b   1.000
_cell.length_c   1.000
_cell.angle_alpha   90.00
_cell.angle_beta   90.00
_cell.angle_gamma   90.00
#
_symmetry.space_group_name_H-M   'P 1'
#
loop_
_entity.id
_entity.type
_entity.pdbx_description
1 polymer ?
#
loop_
_entity_poly.entity_id
_entity_poly.type
_entity_poly.pdbx_seq_one_letter_code
_entity_poly.pdbx_strand_id
1 'polypeptide(L)'
;MSAVPLVLCDPDRSPFWPLAETRPVAELLAVTSSFRQRWEVHAGPVAMICCDAAVIGCAFHSNERPRLNSWPETAGGLRVAITSWVPPRDWRFGAEMAEYRIGDRPVAWRLDPTLAREAADLDDGPAALVEWLSARNLSTEEVGGRVFDSLWAIVEANGELINHDAEGFTTAETVTGVDPVALLGDGLKVQRDVTIGPFVALDTEPGPIVLGAGVRVAPHTLLEGPLYVGPGSVILGGRVGRGTSIGAGCRIRGEVEASIVHPFSNKAHDGFVGHSVLGAWVNLGAGTTTSDLKNTYGPIRLTGADGVTDTGVLKLGAFLGDHVKTGIGSLLTTGARFGVGTHFFGGRQVSPTFLPSFCWFDGDEQQVVRLEPFLRTVEKVMGRRDQVLTQDERAMLEALHRLGTTPL
;
A
#
# COMPACT_ATOMS: atom_id res chain seq x y z
N MET A 1 -3.98 -11.32 32.99
CA MET A 1 -3.03 -10.24 32.75
C MET A 1 -3.43 -9.60 31.43
N SER A 2 -3.65 -8.30 31.36
CA SER A 2 -3.87 -7.60 30.09
C SER A 2 -2.64 -7.78 29.20
N ALA A 3 -2.85 -8.02 27.92
CA ALA A 3 -1.75 -8.14 26.96
C ALA A 3 -0.94 -6.83 26.95
N VAL A 4 0.37 -6.93 26.91
CA VAL A 4 1.24 -5.75 26.80
C VAL A 4 0.94 -5.03 25.48
N PRO A 5 0.67 -3.73 25.49
CA PRO A 5 0.28 -3.00 24.28
C PRO A 5 1.41 -2.99 23.24
N LEU A 6 1.02 -3.00 21.96
CA LEU A 6 1.90 -2.88 20.81
C LEU A 6 1.76 -1.49 20.18
N VAL A 7 2.86 -0.83 19.98
CA VAL A 7 2.99 0.43 19.23
C VAL A 7 3.76 0.15 17.94
N LEU A 8 3.20 0.55 16.80
CA LEU A 8 3.92 0.60 15.54
C LEU A 8 4.53 1.99 15.37
N CYS A 9 5.75 2.05 14.88
CA CYS A 9 6.48 3.30 14.70
C CYS A 9 6.91 3.46 13.24
N ASP A 10 6.55 4.61 12.64
CA ASP A 10 6.90 5.01 11.28
C ASP A 10 8.01 6.08 11.33
N PRO A 11 9.28 5.74 11.55
CA PRO A 11 10.35 6.73 11.80
C PRO A 11 10.62 7.63 10.59
N ASP A 12 10.44 7.11 9.38
CA ASP A 12 10.58 7.85 8.14
C ASP A 12 9.56 7.35 7.12
N ARG A 13 8.72 8.25 6.60
CA ARG A 13 7.73 7.96 5.58
C ARG A 13 8.17 8.36 4.17
N SER A 14 9.28 9.09 4.04
CA SER A 14 9.74 9.62 2.75
C SER A 14 10.03 8.55 1.69
N PRO A 15 10.57 7.36 2.03
CA PRO A 15 10.79 6.29 1.06
C PRO A 15 9.49 5.72 0.46
N PHE A 16 8.36 5.96 1.12
CA PHE A 16 7.03 5.49 0.70
C PHE A 16 6.20 6.57 -0.01
N TRP A 17 6.84 7.70 -0.37
CA TRP A 17 6.22 8.70 -1.22
C TRP A 17 5.88 8.12 -2.60
N PRO A 18 4.69 8.40 -3.21
CA PRO A 18 3.66 9.36 -2.77
C PRO A 18 2.55 8.76 -1.89
N LEU A 19 2.60 7.48 -1.55
CA LEU A 19 1.51 6.78 -0.87
C LEU A 19 1.38 7.20 0.61
N ALA A 20 2.51 7.47 1.27
CA ALA A 20 2.54 7.85 2.67
C ALA A 20 2.30 9.35 2.92
N GLU A 21 1.84 10.11 1.93
CA GLU A 21 1.41 11.50 2.12
C GLU A 21 0.05 11.59 2.82
N THR A 22 -0.84 10.61 2.59
CA THR A 22 -2.22 10.59 3.08
C THR A 22 -2.48 9.54 4.15
N ARG A 23 -1.46 8.79 4.55
CA ARG A 23 -1.60 7.72 5.55
C ARG A 23 -0.27 7.37 6.20
N PRO A 24 -0.29 6.82 7.45
CA PRO A 24 0.87 6.18 8.03
C PRO A 24 1.37 5.03 7.15
N VAL A 25 2.67 4.73 7.21
CA VAL A 25 3.24 3.53 6.57
C VAL A 25 2.50 2.26 7.02
N ALA A 26 2.05 2.25 8.27
CA ALA A 26 1.25 1.16 8.83
C ALA A 26 -0.03 0.83 8.03
N GLU A 27 -0.62 1.79 7.33
CA GLU A 27 -1.82 1.62 6.51
C GLU A 27 -1.53 1.43 5.01
N LEU A 28 -0.28 1.34 4.62
CA LEU A 28 0.07 0.92 3.26
C LEU A 28 -0.31 -0.54 3.06
N LEU A 29 -0.92 -0.83 1.91
CA LEU A 29 -1.20 -2.20 1.50
C LEU A 29 0.13 -2.91 1.24
N ALA A 30 0.45 -3.86 2.10
CA ALA A 30 1.59 -4.75 1.98
C ALA A 30 1.06 -6.13 1.58
N VAL A 31 0.64 -6.25 0.32
CA VAL A 31 0.17 -7.47 -0.34
C VAL A 31 -1.32 -7.77 -0.11
N THR A 32 -1.70 -8.58 0.87
CA THR A 32 -3.10 -8.98 1.15
C THR A 32 -3.76 -8.15 2.24
N SER A 33 -2.93 -7.42 2.99
CA SER A 33 -3.34 -6.62 4.15
C SER A 33 -2.38 -5.44 4.33
N SER A 34 -2.73 -4.46 5.18
CA SER A 34 -1.78 -3.41 5.57
C SER A 34 -0.69 -3.95 6.48
N PHE A 35 0.41 -3.20 6.63
CA PHE A 35 1.45 -3.55 7.62
C PHE A 35 0.85 -3.68 9.02
N ARG A 36 -0.06 -2.77 9.41
CA ARG A 36 -0.75 -2.88 10.70
C ARG A 36 -1.51 -4.19 10.85
N GLN A 37 -2.31 -4.57 9.86
CA GLN A 37 -3.09 -5.81 9.92
C GLN A 37 -2.19 -7.04 9.98
N ARG A 38 -1.02 -7.04 9.33
CA ARG A 38 0.00 -8.09 9.47
C ARG A 38 0.48 -8.19 10.91
N TRP A 39 0.77 -7.05 11.53
CA TRP A 39 1.18 -7.00 12.93
C TRP A 39 0.08 -7.47 13.87
N GLU A 40 -1.19 -7.15 13.60
CA GLU A 40 -2.33 -7.62 14.39
C GLU A 40 -2.49 -9.14 14.37
N VAL A 41 -2.30 -9.75 13.20
CA VAL A 41 -2.29 -11.21 13.07
C VAL A 41 -1.08 -11.83 13.79
N HIS A 42 0.07 -11.16 13.74
CA HIS A 42 1.34 -11.67 14.28
C HIS A 42 1.45 -11.52 15.80
N ALA A 43 1.06 -10.39 16.35
CA ALA A 43 1.34 -10.00 17.74
C ALA A 43 0.12 -9.51 18.53
N GLY A 44 -1.08 -9.58 17.95
CA GLY A 44 -2.31 -9.07 18.55
C GLY A 44 -2.57 -7.58 18.27
N PRO A 45 -3.64 -7.01 18.83
CA PRO A 45 -4.11 -5.68 18.48
C PRO A 45 -3.03 -4.60 18.61
N VAL A 46 -2.94 -3.74 17.60
CA VAL A 46 -2.10 -2.55 17.61
C VAL A 46 -2.79 -1.46 18.43
N ALA A 47 -2.18 -1.06 19.54
CA ALA A 47 -2.74 -0.06 20.45
C ALA A 47 -2.56 1.37 19.92
N MET A 48 -1.43 1.64 19.24
CA MET A 48 -1.09 2.96 18.70
C MET A 48 -0.19 2.84 17.47
N ILE A 49 -0.34 3.79 16.56
CA ILE A 49 0.65 4.07 15.51
C ILE A 49 1.30 5.41 15.85
N CYS A 50 2.62 5.40 16.08
CA CYS A 50 3.45 6.58 16.19
C CYS A 50 3.90 6.99 14.78
N CYS A 51 3.37 8.09 14.28
CA CYS A 51 3.55 8.55 12.90
C CYS A 51 3.67 10.07 12.81
N ASP A 52 4.03 10.56 11.62
CA ASP A 52 4.06 11.99 11.34
C ASP A 52 2.66 12.63 11.54
N ALA A 53 2.64 13.79 12.20
CA ALA A 53 1.41 14.53 12.49
C ALA A 53 0.59 14.89 11.22
N ALA A 54 1.25 15.04 10.08
CA ALA A 54 0.60 15.37 8.81
C ALA A 54 -0.41 14.30 8.32
N VAL A 55 -0.31 13.06 8.81
CA VAL A 55 -1.21 11.96 8.41
C VAL A 55 -2.26 11.58 9.46
N ILE A 56 -2.40 12.36 10.53
CA ILE A 56 -3.35 12.05 11.63
C ILE A 56 -4.82 12.00 11.14
N GLY A 57 -5.16 12.74 10.11
CA GLY A 57 -6.52 12.74 9.52
C GLY A 57 -6.81 11.59 8.54
N CYS A 58 -5.91 10.61 8.41
CA CYS A 58 -6.06 9.55 7.42
C CYS A 58 -7.33 8.69 7.65
N ALA A 59 -7.90 8.21 6.53
CA ALA A 59 -8.96 7.22 6.56
C ALA A 59 -8.43 5.84 6.86
N PHE A 60 -9.03 5.19 7.85
CA PHE A 60 -8.85 3.77 8.05
C PHE A 60 -9.95 3.00 7.31
N HIS A 61 -9.57 2.04 6.50
CA HIS A 61 -10.52 1.17 5.79
C HIS A 61 -11.04 0.01 6.66
N SER A 62 -10.77 0.03 7.96
CA SER A 62 -11.27 -0.94 8.95
C SER A 62 -12.09 -0.24 10.05
N ASN A 63 -13.06 -0.95 10.61
CA ASN A 63 -13.89 -0.43 11.69
C ASN A 63 -13.14 -0.27 13.03
N GLU A 64 -11.99 -0.90 13.18
CA GLU A 64 -11.10 -0.79 14.33
C GLU A 64 -9.97 0.18 14.01
N ARG A 65 -10.05 1.36 14.60
CA ARG A 65 -9.06 2.43 14.40
C ARG A 65 -8.04 2.37 15.54
N PRO A 66 -6.74 2.13 15.27
CA PRO A 66 -5.72 2.35 16.29
C PRO A 66 -5.64 3.84 16.63
N ARG A 67 -5.16 4.15 17.81
CA ARG A 67 -4.86 5.54 18.18
C ARG A 67 -3.66 6.03 17.37
N LEU A 68 -3.73 7.25 16.86
CA LEU A 68 -2.58 7.90 16.25
C LEU A 68 -1.96 8.83 17.30
N ASN A 69 -0.64 8.68 17.54
CA ASN A 69 0.13 9.47 18.47
C ASN A 69 -0.52 9.68 19.86
N SER A 70 -1.32 8.72 20.31
CA SER A 70 -1.99 8.75 21.62
C SER A 70 -1.64 7.49 22.38
N TRP A 71 -0.73 7.63 23.35
CA TRP A 71 -0.11 6.54 24.07
C TRP A 71 -1.12 5.66 24.82
N PRO A 72 -0.95 4.33 24.79
CA PRO A 72 -1.73 3.41 25.62
C PRO A 72 -1.28 3.46 27.08
N GLU A 73 -2.03 2.81 27.96
CA GLU A 73 -1.58 2.56 29.33
C GLU A 73 -0.28 1.71 29.35
N THR A 74 0.73 2.15 30.05
CA THR A 74 2.09 1.56 30.06
C THR A 74 2.39 0.75 31.32
N ALA A 75 1.41 0.55 32.23
CA ALA A 75 1.59 -0.13 33.52
C ALA A 75 2.14 -1.57 33.38
N GLY A 76 1.92 -2.26 32.26
CA GLY A 76 2.45 -3.59 31.97
C GLY A 76 3.70 -3.59 31.10
N GLY A 77 4.31 -2.42 30.84
CA GLY A 77 5.37 -2.24 29.84
C GLY A 77 4.83 -1.97 28.44
N LEU A 78 5.71 -2.03 27.44
CA LEU A 78 5.38 -1.68 26.05
C LEU A 78 6.12 -2.59 25.06
N ARG A 79 5.50 -2.88 23.93
CA ARG A 79 6.14 -3.44 22.73
C ARG A 79 6.15 -2.35 21.66
N VAL A 80 7.30 -2.06 21.09
CA VAL A 80 7.44 -1.12 19.98
C VAL A 80 8.04 -1.86 18.80
N ALA A 81 7.54 -1.62 17.60
CA ALA A 81 8.10 -2.20 16.38
C ALA A 81 8.12 -1.18 15.25
N ILE A 82 9.16 -1.23 14.42
CA ILE A 82 9.20 -0.50 13.15
C ILE A 82 8.12 -1.10 12.25
N THR A 83 7.22 -0.26 11.79
CA THR A 83 6.04 -0.67 11.02
C THR A 83 6.38 -1.51 9.80
N SER A 84 7.39 -1.07 9.03
CA SER A 84 7.78 -1.69 7.76
C SER A 84 8.64 -2.95 7.91
N TRP A 85 8.89 -3.41 9.13
CA TRP A 85 9.48 -4.71 9.38
C TRP A 85 8.41 -5.80 9.39
N VAL A 86 8.61 -6.83 8.57
CA VAL A 86 7.81 -8.05 8.55
C VAL A 86 8.63 -9.16 9.23
N PRO A 87 8.30 -9.53 10.48
CA PRO A 87 9.02 -10.57 11.21
C PRO A 87 8.77 -11.98 10.63
N PRO A 88 9.64 -12.96 10.94
CA PRO A 88 9.37 -14.37 10.68
C PRO A 88 8.06 -14.81 11.38
N ARG A 89 7.36 -15.79 10.80
CA ARG A 89 6.06 -16.26 11.34
C ARG A 89 6.12 -16.76 12.78
N ASP A 90 7.20 -17.40 13.14
CA ASP A 90 7.43 -18.04 14.46
C ASP A 90 8.04 -17.06 15.48
N TRP A 91 8.50 -15.88 15.03
CA TRP A 91 9.05 -14.89 15.93
C TRP A 91 7.98 -14.32 16.87
N ARG A 92 8.34 -14.10 18.11
CA ARG A 92 7.49 -13.42 19.13
C ARG A 92 8.34 -12.55 20.02
N PHE A 93 7.73 -11.49 20.56
CA PHE A 93 8.38 -10.70 21.62
C PHE A 93 8.70 -11.57 22.82
N GLY A 94 9.92 -11.49 23.33
CA GLY A 94 10.33 -12.08 24.60
C GLY A 94 9.59 -11.48 25.79
N ALA A 95 9.73 -12.12 26.95
CA ALA A 95 9.14 -11.64 28.20
C ALA A 95 9.97 -10.49 28.81
N GLU A 96 11.28 -10.51 28.60
CA GLU A 96 12.23 -9.57 29.16
C GLU A 96 12.41 -8.34 28.27
N MET A 97 13.00 -7.30 28.85
CA MET A 97 13.35 -6.08 28.15
C MET A 97 14.50 -6.33 27.18
N ALA A 98 14.30 -6.00 25.90
CA ALA A 98 15.27 -6.24 24.85
C ALA A 98 15.11 -5.27 23.67
N GLU A 99 16.16 -5.10 22.90
CA GLU A 99 16.18 -4.54 21.55
C GLU A 99 16.37 -5.68 20.53
N TYR A 100 15.51 -5.75 19.54
CA TYR A 100 15.57 -6.74 18.44
C TYR A 100 16.19 -6.08 17.22
N ARG A 101 17.15 -6.76 16.58
CA ARG A 101 17.94 -6.20 15.46
C ARG A 101 18.03 -7.17 14.28
N ILE A 102 18.21 -6.57 13.09
CA ILE A 102 18.68 -7.25 11.89
C ILE A 102 20.04 -6.63 11.56
N GLY A 103 21.13 -7.33 11.87
CA GLY A 103 22.47 -6.75 11.82
C GLY A 103 22.58 -5.49 12.70
N ASP A 104 22.99 -4.37 12.12
CA ASP A 104 23.10 -3.10 12.84
C ASP A 104 21.78 -2.31 12.95
N ARG A 105 20.70 -2.79 12.34
CA ARG A 105 19.42 -2.06 12.29
C ARG A 105 18.47 -2.53 13.38
N PRO A 106 18.09 -1.68 14.35
CA PRO A 106 17.05 -2.02 15.31
C PRO A 106 15.68 -2.05 14.61
N VAL A 107 14.85 -3.03 14.95
CA VAL A 107 13.53 -3.25 14.32
C VAL A 107 12.39 -3.35 15.33
N ALA A 108 12.68 -3.68 16.60
CA ALA A 108 11.67 -3.71 17.65
C ALA A 108 12.29 -3.60 19.04
N TRP A 109 11.45 -3.30 20.04
CA TRP A 109 11.83 -3.17 21.45
C TRP A 109 10.75 -3.73 22.36
N ARG A 110 11.19 -4.37 23.44
CA ARG A 110 10.38 -4.74 24.59
C ARG A 110 10.82 -3.90 25.76
N LEU A 111 9.92 -3.08 26.30
CA LEU A 111 10.19 -2.14 27.39
C LEU A 111 9.48 -2.59 28.69
N ASP A 112 10.12 -2.37 29.81
CA ASP A 112 9.50 -2.46 31.12
C ASP A 112 8.56 -1.25 31.39
N PRO A 113 7.79 -1.24 32.47
CA PRO A 113 6.87 -0.14 32.77
C PRO A 113 7.56 1.23 32.99
N THR A 114 8.84 1.25 33.38
CA THR A 114 9.57 2.49 33.62
C THR A 114 9.96 3.15 32.31
N LEU A 115 10.66 2.42 31.43
CA LEU A 115 11.01 2.90 30.09
C LEU A 115 9.79 3.17 29.22
N ALA A 116 8.71 2.39 29.40
CA ALA A 116 7.46 2.62 28.67
C ALA A 116 6.81 3.97 29.00
N ARG A 117 6.89 4.42 30.26
CA ARG A 117 6.43 5.75 30.68
C ARG A 117 7.34 6.85 30.13
N GLU A 118 8.66 6.67 30.25
CA GLU A 118 9.63 7.64 29.70
C GLU A 118 9.43 7.80 28.17
N ALA A 119 9.20 6.70 27.45
CA ALA A 119 8.89 6.73 26.01
C ALA A 119 7.59 7.50 25.70
N ALA A 120 6.57 7.34 26.54
CA ALA A 120 5.29 8.03 26.39
C ALA A 120 5.36 9.54 26.69
N ASP A 121 6.36 9.98 27.43
CA ASP A 121 6.60 11.40 27.72
C ASP A 121 7.38 12.12 26.59
N LEU A 122 7.86 11.37 25.56
CA LEU A 122 8.49 11.95 24.38
C LEU A 122 7.44 12.51 23.43
N ASP A 123 7.53 13.79 23.08
CA ASP A 123 6.63 14.50 22.18
C ASP A 123 7.32 14.91 20.84
N ASP A 124 8.46 14.30 20.55
CA ASP A 124 9.32 14.70 19.41
C ASP A 124 9.09 13.85 18.15
N GLY A 125 8.02 13.03 18.13
CA GLY A 125 7.61 12.22 16.97
C GLY A 125 8.38 10.90 16.80
N PRO A 126 8.07 10.16 15.69
CA PRO A 126 8.50 8.78 15.55
C PRO A 126 10.00 8.58 15.36
N ALA A 127 10.69 9.48 14.68
CA ALA A 127 12.14 9.40 14.48
C ALA A 127 12.90 9.58 15.83
N ALA A 128 12.50 10.58 16.62
CA ALA A 128 13.07 10.82 17.93
C ALA A 128 12.82 9.65 18.90
N LEU A 129 11.64 9.02 18.83
CA LEU A 129 11.35 7.82 19.61
C LEU A 129 12.35 6.69 19.29
N VAL A 130 12.61 6.42 18.02
CA VAL A 130 13.54 5.37 17.59
C VAL A 130 14.97 5.70 18.00
N GLU A 131 15.39 6.95 17.83
CA GLU A 131 16.71 7.40 18.27
C GLU A 131 16.88 7.26 19.80
N TRP A 132 15.87 7.71 20.56
CA TRP A 132 15.86 7.58 22.01
C TRP A 132 15.92 6.12 22.47
N LEU A 133 15.14 5.23 21.85
CA LEU A 133 15.14 3.79 22.14
C LEU A 133 16.51 3.16 21.85
N SER A 134 17.10 3.48 20.70
CA SER A 134 18.39 2.94 20.27
C SER A 134 19.56 3.42 21.11
N ALA A 135 19.41 4.57 21.77
CA ALA A 135 20.40 5.07 22.72
C ALA A 135 20.35 4.37 24.09
N ARG A 136 19.34 3.51 24.33
CA ARG A 136 19.24 2.72 25.56
C ARG A 136 20.14 1.49 25.47
N ASN A 137 20.84 1.22 26.52
CA ASN A 137 21.76 0.09 26.56
C ASN A 137 21.02 -1.20 26.95
N LEU A 138 20.07 -1.60 26.07
CA LEU A 138 19.27 -2.81 26.26
C LEU A 138 20.04 -4.05 25.81
N SER A 139 19.66 -5.22 26.34
CA SER A 139 20.12 -6.49 25.77
C SER A 139 19.66 -6.59 24.32
N THR A 140 20.55 -6.98 23.41
CA THR A 140 20.25 -7.11 21.99
C THR A 140 20.00 -8.56 21.61
N GLU A 141 18.96 -8.77 20.80
CA GLU A 141 18.62 -10.06 20.22
C GLU A 141 18.63 -9.94 18.69
N GLU A 142 19.40 -10.81 18.02
CA GLU A 142 19.38 -10.89 16.55
C GLU A 142 18.11 -11.58 16.08
N VAL A 143 17.43 -10.98 15.10
CA VAL A 143 16.18 -11.51 14.56
C VAL A 143 16.22 -11.57 13.03
N GLY A 144 15.37 -12.42 12.46
CA GLY A 144 15.16 -12.50 11.02
C GLY A 144 14.05 -11.57 10.51
N GLY A 145 13.59 -11.85 9.30
CA GLY A 145 12.52 -11.10 8.66
C GLY A 145 13.03 -10.11 7.62
N ARG A 146 12.13 -9.25 7.15
CA ARG A 146 12.43 -8.28 6.09
C ARG A 146 11.95 -6.89 6.48
N VAL A 147 12.84 -5.91 6.38
CA VAL A 147 12.47 -4.50 6.48
C VAL A 147 12.26 -3.94 5.07
N PHE A 148 11.12 -3.30 4.86
CA PHE A 148 10.85 -2.56 3.64
C PHE A 148 11.26 -1.09 3.85
N ASP A 149 12.09 -0.60 2.98
CA ASP A 149 12.63 0.75 2.98
C ASP A 149 12.25 1.53 1.71
N SER A 150 11.34 0.98 0.92
CA SER A 150 10.87 1.60 -0.31
C SER A 150 9.62 0.93 -0.86
N LEU A 151 8.85 1.66 -1.67
CA LEU A 151 7.70 1.09 -2.38
C LEU A 151 8.09 0.00 -3.37
N TRP A 152 9.23 0.14 -4.06
CA TRP A 152 9.67 -0.87 -5.02
C TRP A 152 10.12 -2.17 -4.34
N ALA A 153 10.68 -2.09 -3.13
CA ALA A 153 11.00 -3.29 -2.36
C ALA A 153 9.74 -4.12 -2.01
N ILE A 154 8.61 -3.44 -1.77
CA ILE A 154 7.32 -4.12 -1.56
C ILE A 154 6.84 -4.76 -2.87
N VAL A 155 6.96 -4.06 -4.00
CA VAL A 155 6.57 -4.59 -5.32
C VAL A 155 7.38 -5.84 -5.68
N GLU A 156 8.70 -5.81 -5.48
CA GLU A 156 9.57 -6.98 -5.74
C GLU A 156 9.23 -8.18 -4.86
N ALA A 157 8.87 -7.94 -3.60
CA ALA A 157 8.49 -9.00 -2.66
C ALA A 157 7.04 -9.47 -2.81
N ASN A 158 6.21 -8.78 -3.59
CA ASN A 158 4.76 -8.96 -3.59
C ASN A 158 4.34 -10.41 -3.86
N GLY A 159 4.95 -11.05 -4.87
CA GLY A 159 4.65 -12.45 -5.20
C GLY A 159 5.02 -13.44 -4.08
N GLU A 160 6.18 -13.27 -3.47
CA GLU A 160 6.63 -14.08 -2.33
C GLU A 160 5.67 -13.93 -1.14
N LEU A 161 5.29 -12.69 -0.83
CA LEU A 161 4.39 -12.41 0.27
C LEU A 161 2.96 -12.90 0.01
N ILE A 162 2.46 -12.91 -1.24
CA ILE A 162 1.18 -13.54 -1.57
C ILE A 162 1.23 -15.04 -1.28
N ASN A 163 2.29 -15.73 -1.70
CA ASN A 163 2.48 -17.15 -1.41
C ASN A 163 2.41 -17.41 0.10
N HIS A 164 3.14 -16.62 0.86
CA HIS A 164 3.15 -16.70 2.31
C HIS A 164 1.76 -16.46 2.93
N ASP A 165 1.06 -15.41 2.51
CA ASP A 165 -0.23 -15.03 3.09
C ASP A 165 -1.34 -16.00 2.72
N ALA A 166 -1.30 -16.57 1.51
CA ALA A 166 -2.31 -17.47 0.99
C ALA A 166 -2.54 -18.72 1.86
N GLU A 167 -1.54 -19.13 2.64
CA GLU A 167 -1.68 -20.24 3.59
C GLU A 167 -2.70 -19.93 4.71
N GLY A 168 -2.89 -18.66 5.05
CA GLY A 168 -3.88 -18.23 6.05
C GLY A 168 -5.31 -18.14 5.53
N PHE A 169 -5.52 -18.27 4.20
CA PHE A 169 -6.84 -18.20 3.60
C PHE A 169 -7.46 -19.59 3.46
N THR A 170 -8.68 -19.74 3.97
CA THR A 170 -9.52 -20.92 3.76
C THR A 170 -10.45 -20.70 2.57
N THR A 171 -10.68 -21.74 1.79
CA THR A 171 -11.64 -21.68 0.67
C THR A 171 -13.06 -21.86 1.20
N ALA A 172 -13.99 -20.99 0.81
CA ALA A 172 -15.41 -21.15 1.10
C ALA A 172 -16.00 -22.32 0.31
N GLU A 173 -17.00 -22.98 0.87
CA GLU A 173 -17.64 -24.16 0.25
C GLU A 173 -18.43 -23.83 -1.04
N THR A 174 -18.81 -22.58 -1.25
CA THR A 174 -19.63 -22.17 -2.39
C THR A 174 -18.92 -21.12 -3.26
N VAL A 175 -18.55 -21.52 -4.46
CA VAL A 175 -18.16 -20.63 -5.57
C VAL A 175 -19.26 -20.65 -6.60
N THR A 176 -19.84 -19.50 -6.92
CA THR A 176 -20.81 -19.41 -8.01
C THR A 176 -20.02 -19.21 -9.32
N GLY A 177 -19.85 -20.29 -10.06
CA GLY A 177 -19.21 -20.25 -11.38
C GLY A 177 -20.21 -20.58 -12.47
N VAL A 178 -19.99 -20.03 -13.67
CA VAL A 178 -20.72 -20.40 -14.89
C VAL A 178 -19.71 -21.09 -15.81
N ASP A 179 -19.90 -22.38 -16.04
CA ASP A 179 -19.04 -23.15 -16.95
C ASP A 179 -19.09 -22.61 -18.39
N PRO A 180 -17.98 -22.71 -19.14
CA PRO A 180 -16.72 -23.34 -18.79
C PRO A 180 -15.74 -22.38 -18.09
N VAL A 181 -15.12 -22.83 -17.00
CA VAL A 181 -13.99 -22.20 -16.34
C VAL A 181 -12.81 -23.14 -16.40
N ALA A 182 -11.64 -22.65 -16.85
CA ALA A 182 -10.41 -23.42 -16.85
C ALA A 182 -9.61 -23.15 -15.58
N LEU A 183 -9.30 -24.19 -14.80
CA LEU A 183 -8.44 -24.12 -13.63
C LEU A 183 -7.21 -25.00 -13.86
N LEU A 184 -6.01 -24.40 -13.78
CA LEU A 184 -4.73 -25.07 -13.79
C LEU A 184 -4.12 -24.99 -12.39
N GLY A 185 -3.67 -26.12 -11.86
CA GLY A 185 -3.17 -26.26 -10.49
C GLY A 185 -4.27 -26.28 -9.44
N ASP A 186 -3.88 -26.28 -8.16
CA ASP A 186 -4.75 -26.46 -6.98
C ASP A 186 -4.69 -25.30 -5.98
N GLY A 187 -3.99 -24.23 -6.33
CA GLY A 187 -3.70 -23.07 -5.46
C GLY A 187 -4.83 -22.02 -5.38
N LEU A 188 -6.05 -22.32 -5.84
CA LEU A 188 -7.16 -21.37 -5.79
C LEU A 188 -7.75 -21.27 -4.38
N LYS A 189 -7.81 -20.07 -3.81
CA LYS A 189 -8.45 -19.71 -2.53
C LYS A 189 -9.57 -18.72 -2.80
N VAL A 190 -10.79 -19.06 -2.44
CA VAL A 190 -11.98 -18.26 -2.73
C VAL A 190 -12.76 -18.02 -1.46
N GLN A 191 -13.05 -16.77 -1.14
CA GLN A 191 -13.91 -16.40 -0.03
C GLN A 191 -15.39 -16.38 -0.45
N ARG A 192 -16.30 -16.06 0.48
CA ARG A 192 -17.76 -16.07 0.23
C ARG A 192 -18.17 -15.10 -0.87
N ASP A 193 -19.30 -15.41 -1.52
CA ASP A 193 -19.99 -14.55 -2.50
C ASP A 193 -19.16 -14.18 -3.73
N VAL A 194 -18.16 -15.00 -4.10
CA VAL A 194 -17.37 -14.81 -5.32
C VAL A 194 -18.15 -15.33 -6.53
N THR A 195 -18.12 -14.56 -7.63
CA THR A 195 -18.72 -14.93 -8.90
C THR A 195 -17.67 -14.98 -10.00
N ILE A 196 -17.59 -16.10 -10.73
CA ILE A 196 -16.67 -16.29 -11.85
C ILE A 196 -17.47 -16.49 -13.12
N GLY A 197 -17.28 -15.63 -14.12
CA GLY A 197 -17.96 -15.72 -15.42
C GLY A 197 -17.44 -16.86 -16.29
N PRO A 198 -18.15 -17.19 -17.38
CA PRO A 198 -17.71 -18.24 -18.30
C PRO A 198 -16.43 -17.83 -19.06
N PHE A 199 -15.68 -18.83 -19.52
CA PHE A 199 -14.42 -18.65 -20.27
C PHE A 199 -13.33 -17.92 -19.48
N VAL A 200 -13.37 -17.96 -18.16
CA VAL A 200 -12.29 -17.51 -17.30
C VAL A 200 -11.23 -18.61 -17.21
N ALA A 201 -9.97 -18.22 -17.29
CA ALA A 201 -8.84 -19.10 -17.02
C ALA A 201 -8.14 -18.66 -15.75
N LEU A 202 -7.90 -19.60 -14.84
CA LEU A 202 -7.22 -19.44 -13.55
C LEU A 202 -5.98 -20.31 -13.56
N ASP A 203 -4.80 -19.72 -13.64
CA ASP A 203 -3.52 -20.43 -13.63
C ASP A 203 -2.87 -20.29 -12.26
N THR A 204 -2.96 -21.33 -11.44
CA THR A 204 -2.36 -21.40 -10.12
C THR A 204 -1.07 -22.24 -10.07
N GLU A 205 -0.56 -22.72 -11.22
CA GLU A 205 0.70 -23.47 -11.25
C GLU A 205 1.90 -22.63 -10.78
N PRO A 206 1.99 -21.31 -11.11
CA PRO A 206 3.08 -20.46 -10.62
C PRO A 206 2.94 -20.02 -9.16
N GLY A 207 1.75 -20.13 -8.59
CA GLY A 207 1.43 -19.71 -7.22
C GLY A 207 -0.07 -19.54 -6.99
N PRO A 208 -0.50 -19.30 -5.75
CA PRO A 208 -1.91 -19.22 -5.38
C PRO A 208 -2.62 -18.01 -5.98
N ILE A 209 -3.92 -18.19 -6.26
CA ILE A 209 -4.87 -17.10 -6.54
C ILE A 209 -5.82 -16.99 -5.34
N VAL A 210 -5.85 -15.83 -4.69
CA VAL A 210 -6.74 -15.52 -3.57
C VAL A 210 -7.80 -14.53 -4.01
N LEU A 211 -9.08 -14.93 -3.99
CA LEU A 211 -10.22 -14.07 -4.31
C LEU A 211 -10.99 -13.73 -3.03
N GLY A 212 -10.99 -12.48 -2.65
CA GLY A 212 -11.68 -11.95 -1.47
C GLY A 212 -13.20 -12.00 -1.60
N ALA A 213 -13.91 -11.78 -0.51
CA ALA A 213 -15.37 -11.85 -0.45
C ALA A 213 -16.03 -10.88 -1.46
N GLY A 214 -17.04 -11.35 -2.19
CA GLY A 214 -17.80 -10.55 -3.14
C GLY A 214 -17.04 -10.16 -4.41
N VAL A 215 -15.87 -10.76 -4.68
CA VAL A 215 -15.13 -10.55 -5.94
C VAL A 215 -15.93 -11.07 -7.11
N ARG A 216 -15.92 -10.30 -8.21
CA ARG A 216 -16.53 -10.71 -9.47
C ARG A 216 -15.49 -10.72 -10.57
N VAL A 217 -15.40 -11.83 -11.31
CA VAL A 217 -14.52 -12.01 -12.45
C VAL A 217 -15.38 -12.12 -13.71
N ALA A 218 -15.23 -11.16 -14.62
CA ALA A 218 -15.98 -11.13 -15.88
C ALA A 218 -15.50 -12.21 -16.85
N PRO A 219 -16.34 -12.60 -17.84
CA PRO A 219 -15.96 -13.56 -18.89
C PRO A 219 -14.67 -13.17 -19.62
N HIS A 220 -13.97 -14.17 -20.17
CA HIS A 220 -12.76 -14.02 -20.97
C HIS A 220 -11.60 -13.32 -20.21
N THR A 221 -11.46 -13.66 -18.94
CA THR A 221 -10.38 -13.16 -18.07
C THR A 221 -9.33 -14.26 -17.87
N LEU A 222 -8.05 -13.89 -17.91
CA LEU A 222 -6.95 -14.73 -17.46
C LEU A 222 -6.41 -14.17 -16.14
N LEU A 223 -6.40 -15.00 -15.09
CA LEU A 223 -5.75 -14.72 -13.82
C LEU A 223 -4.59 -15.69 -13.61
N GLU A 224 -3.41 -15.14 -13.27
CA GLU A 224 -2.20 -15.94 -13.04
C GLU A 224 -1.65 -15.65 -11.64
N GLY A 225 -1.50 -16.70 -10.83
CA GLY A 225 -0.90 -16.59 -9.49
C GLY A 225 0.64 -16.47 -9.50
N PRO A 226 1.25 -16.00 -8.42
CA PRO A 226 0.60 -15.56 -7.19
C PRO A 226 -0.19 -14.25 -7.37
N LEU A 227 -1.45 -14.23 -6.96
CA LEU A 227 -2.37 -13.12 -7.15
C LEU A 227 -3.31 -12.95 -5.94
N TYR A 228 -3.52 -11.72 -5.49
CA TYR A 228 -4.55 -11.37 -4.53
C TYR A 228 -5.54 -10.37 -5.10
N VAL A 229 -6.84 -10.65 -4.96
CA VAL A 229 -7.93 -9.73 -5.30
C VAL A 229 -8.78 -9.46 -4.07
N GLY A 230 -8.72 -8.24 -3.57
CA GLY A 230 -9.41 -7.79 -2.35
C GLY A 230 -10.93 -7.73 -2.47
N PRO A 231 -11.65 -7.72 -1.33
CA PRO A 231 -13.10 -7.82 -1.26
C PRO A 231 -13.85 -6.80 -2.13
N GLY A 232 -14.94 -7.23 -2.76
CA GLY A 232 -15.81 -6.36 -3.55
C GLY A 232 -15.20 -5.81 -4.83
N SER A 233 -13.99 -6.25 -5.20
CA SER A 233 -13.33 -5.86 -6.44
C SER A 233 -13.95 -6.59 -7.64
N VAL A 234 -13.87 -5.95 -8.81
CA VAL A 234 -14.38 -6.50 -10.07
C VAL A 234 -13.27 -6.51 -11.10
N ILE A 235 -12.97 -7.70 -11.60
CA ILE A 235 -12.11 -7.88 -12.78
C ILE A 235 -13.03 -7.88 -14.00
N LEU A 236 -12.89 -6.86 -14.83
CA LEU A 236 -13.77 -6.57 -15.97
C LEU A 236 -13.30 -7.23 -17.29
N GLY A 237 -12.30 -8.11 -17.22
CA GLY A 237 -11.68 -8.79 -18.35
C GLY A 237 -10.20 -8.46 -18.51
N GLY A 238 -9.51 -9.16 -19.41
CA GLY A 238 -8.09 -8.99 -19.66
C GLY A 238 -7.22 -10.00 -18.92
N ARG A 239 -5.95 -9.63 -18.67
CA ARG A 239 -4.96 -10.47 -18.00
C ARG A 239 -4.50 -9.80 -16.71
N VAL A 240 -4.66 -10.49 -15.59
CA VAL A 240 -4.05 -10.06 -14.31
C VAL A 240 -3.00 -11.10 -13.95
N GLY A 241 -1.74 -10.67 -14.05
CA GLY A 241 -0.58 -11.54 -13.96
C GLY A 241 0.01 -11.62 -12.55
N ARG A 242 1.05 -12.40 -12.47
CA ARG A 242 1.77 -12.78 -11.26
C ARG A 242 2.28 -11.59 -10.45
N GLY A 243 2.37 -11.78 -9.14
CA GLY A 243 2.91 -10.78 -8.23
C GLY A 243 2.00 -9.54 -8.10
N THR A 244 0.69 -9.69 -8.36
CA THR A 244 -0.26 -8.58 -8.33
C THR A 244 -1.15 -8.65 -7.09
N SER A 245 -1.27 -7.52 -6.39
CA SER A 245 -2.19 -7.34 -5.26
C SER A 245 -3.17 -6.22 -5.56
N ILE A 246 -4.46 -6.56 -5.55
CA ILE A 246 -5.56 -5.62 -5.79
C ILE A 246 -6.31 -5.42 -4.47
N GLY A 247 -6.39 -4.19 -3.99
CA GLY A 247 -7.14 -3.81 -2.79
C GLY A 247 -8.65 -3.94 -2.97
N ALA A 248 -9.39 -3.64 -1.91
CA ALA A 248 -10.85 -3.75 -1.89
C ALA A 248 -11.53 -2.74 -2.84
N GLY A 249 -12.67 -3.11 -3.41
CA GLY A 249 -13.54 -2.22 -4.17
C GLY A 249 -12.99 -1.70 -5.50
N CYS A 250 -11.90 -2.27 -6.01
CA CYS A 250 -11.27 -1.87 -7.28
C CYS A 250 -12.06 -2.32 -8.52
N ARG A 251 -11.77 -1.68 -9.65
CA ARG A 251 -12.27 -2.05 -10.98
C ARG A 251 -11.07 -2.19 -11.91
N ILE A 252 -10.81 -3.42 -12.37
CA ILE A 252 -9.59 -3.75 -13.12
C ILE A 252 -9.95 -4.37 -14.47
N ARG A 253 -9.32 -3.89 -15.53
CA ARG A 253 -9.37 -4.44 -16.87
C ARG A 253 -8.05 -4.18 -17.61
N GLY A 254 -7.79 -4.96 -18.65
CA GLY A 254 -6.59 -4.88 -19.46
C GLY A 254 -5.46 -5.72 -18.86
N GLU A 255 -4.23 -5.31 -19.06
CA GLU A 255 -3.08 -6.05 -18.58
C GLU A 255 -2.51 -5.40 -17.30
N VAL A 256 -2.40 -6.20 -16.24
CA VAL A 256 -1.81 -5.77 -14.95
C VAL A 256 -0.91 -6.89 -14.44
N GLU A 257 0.34 -6.59 -14.11
CA GLU A 257 1.26 -7.57 -13.52
C GLU A 257 2.19 -6.93 -12.49
N ALA A 258 2.68 -7.72 -11.55
CA ALA A 258 3.67 -7.32 -10.54
C ALA A 258 3.37 -5.95 -9.89
N SER A 259 2.09 -5.68 -9.60
CA SER A 259 1.64 -4.36 -9.17
C SER A 259 0.79 -4.42 -7.91
N ILE A 260 0.80 -3.32 -7.17
CA ILE A 260 -0.02 -3.15 -5.96
C ILE A 260 -1.02 -2.02 -6.22
N VAL A 261 -2.30 -2.33 -6.12
CA VAL A 261 -3.39 -1.37 -6.33
C VAL A 261 -4.14 -1.16 -5.02
N HIS A 262 -4.05 0.02 -4.44
CA HIS A 262 -4.77 0.37 -3.22
C HIS A 262 -6.28 0.46 -3.45
N PRO A 263 -7.09 0.38 -2.36
CA PRO A 263 -8.55 0.27 -2.45
C PRO A 263 -9.23 1.35 -3.30
N PHE A 264 -10.38 0.99 -3.89
CA PHE A 264 -11.28 1.86 -4.64
C PHE A 264 -10.72 2.46 -5.93
N SER A 265 -9.57 1.97 -6.41
CA SER A 265 -8.95 2.46 -7.64
C SER A 265 -9.54 1.80 -8.89
N ASN A 266 -9.54 2.56 -9.99
CA ASN A 266 -10.07 2.17 -11.28
C ASN A 266 -8.96 2.13 -12.33
N LYS A 267 -8.66 0.94 -12.83
CA LYS A 267 -7.99 0.64 -14.10
C LYS A 267 -9.00 -0.12 -14.97
N ALA A 268 -10.14 0.50 -15.27
CA ALA A 268 -11.33 -0.19 -15.79
C ALA A 268 -11.33 -0.41 -17.31
N HIS A 269 -10.29 0.00 -18.01
CA HIS A 269 -10.13 -0.06 -19.46
C HIS A 269 -8.85 -0.78 -19.87
N ASP A 270 -8.67 -1.07 -21.16
CA ASP A 270 -7.45 -1.67 -21.70
C ASP A 270 -6.24 -0.73 -21.53
N GLY A 271 -5.05 -1.27 -21.60
CA GLY A 271 -3.75 -0.66 -21.31
C GLY A 271 -2.95 -1.53 -20.36
N PHE A 272 -1.65 -1.31 -20.28
CA PHE A 272 -0.70 -2.06 -19.44
C PHE A 272 -0.34 -1.32 -18.16
N VAL A 273 -0.33 -2.01 -17.02
CA VAL A 273 0.24 -1.55 -15.74
C VAL A 273 1.12 -2.64 -15.17
N GLY A 274 2.43 -2.41 -15.16
CA GLY A 274 3.42 -3.35 -14.64
C GLY A 274 4.31 -2.73 -13.57
N HIS A 275 4.74 -3.51 -12.59
CA HIS A 275 5.70 -3.16 -11.53
C HIS A 275 5.39 -1.81 -10.85
N SER A 276 4.10 -1.55 -10.61
CA SER A 276 3.58 -0.23 -10.22
C SER A 276 2.89 -0.28 -8.85
N VAL A 277 2.78 0.89 -8.21
CA VAL A 277 1.92 1.07 -7.04
C VAL A 277 0.92 2.18 -7.32
N LEU A 278 -0.36 1.84 -7.28
CA LEU A 278 -1.45 2.80 -7.41
C LEU A 278 -2.06 3.06 -6.04
N GLY A 279 -2.13 4.32 -5.64
CA GLY A 279 -2.81 4.77 -4.42
C GLY A 279 -4.30 4.48 -4.42
N ALA A 280 -4.98 4.85 -3.36
CA ALA A 280 -6.42 4.73 -3.27
C ALA A 280 -7.12 5.80 -4.16
N TRP A 281 -8.29 5.44 -4.68
CA TRP A 281 -9.11 6.36 -5.49
C TRP A 281 -8.43 6.85 -6.78
N VAL A 282 -7.36 6.18 -7.24
CA VAL A 282 -6.74 6.45 -8.54
C VAL A 282 -7.72 6.10 -9.65
N ASN A 283 -7.76 6.92 -10.70
CA ASN A 283 -8.58 6.63 -11.89
C ASN A 283 -7.74 6.76 -13.16
N LEU A 284 -7.41 5.65 -13.77
CA LEU A 284 -6.70 5.61 -15.03
C LEU A 284 -7.67 5.70 -16.21
N GLY A 285 -7.49 6.70 -17.06
CA GLY A 285 -8.23 6.86 -18.32
C GLY A 285 -8.00 5.68 -19.27
N ALA A 286 -8.93 5.47 -20.20
CA ALA A 286 -8.84 4.39 -21.18
C ALA A 286 -7.53 4.48 -21.96
N GLY A 287 -6.85 3.33 -22.14
CA GLY A 287 -5.58 3.25 -22.86
C GLY A 287 -4.38 3.77 -22.06
N THR A 288 -4.53 4.11 -20.76
CA THR A 288 -3.37 4.44 -19.93
C THR A 288 -2.42 3.25 -19.86
N THR A 289 -1.15 3.49 -20.18
CA THR A 289 -0.12 2.46 -20.26
C THR A 289 1.14 2.95 -19.51
N THR A 290 1.71 2.09 -18.67
CA THR A 290 2.99 2.35 -18.00
C THR A 290 4.13 1.68 -18.76
N SER A 291 5.29 2.33 -18.82
CA SER A 291 6.54 1.67 -19.16
C SER A 291 7.17 1.16 -17.87
N ASP A 292 7.59 -0.08 -17.82
CA ASP A 292 8.25 -0.67 -16.64
C ASP A 292 9.68 -1.14 -16.90
N LEU A 293 10.15 -1.07 -18.16
CA LEU A 293 11.50 -1.45 -18.57
C LEU A 293 12.07 -0.38 -19.49
N LYS A 294 13.30 0.06 -19.23
CA LYS A 294 14.01 0.96 -20.15
C LYS A 294 14.45 0.24 -21.42
N ASN A 295 14.39 0.91 -22.56
CA ASN A 295 14.94 0.39 -23.83
C ASN A 295 16.45 0.06 -23.75
N THR A 296 17.15 0.68 -22.81
CA THR A 296 18.60 0.47 -22.59
C THR A 296 18.89 -0.68 -21.61
N TYR A 297 17.86 -1.32 -21.03
CA TYR A 297 17.99 -2.40 -20.03
C TYR A 297 18.86 -2.03 -18.83
N GLY A 298 19.00 -0.75 -18.53
CA GLY A 298 19.73 -0.26 -17.36
C GLY A 298 18.85 -0.08 -16.12
N PRO A 299 19.45 0.01 -14.92
CA PRO A 299 18.72 0.27 -13.69
C PRO A 299 17.86 1.54 -13.78
N ILE A 300 16.73 1.51 -13.08
CA ILE A 300 15.79 2.61 -13.07
C ILE A 300 16.15 3.58 -11.95
N ARG A 301 16.10 4.88 -12.26
CA ARG A 301 16.28 5.95 -11.29
C ARG A 301 14.95 6.65 -11.07
N LEU A 302 14.61 6.91 -9.83
CA LEU A 302 13.41 7.64 -9.43
C LEU A 302 13.76 9.10 -9.17
N THR A 303 13.01 9.99 -9.78
CA THR A 303 13.08 11.43 -9.50
C THR A 303 12.11 11.77 -8.37
N GLY A 304 12.54 12.56 -7.40
CA GLY A 304 11.72 13.11 -6.31
C GLY A 304 12.02 14.57 -6.11
N ALA A 305 11.34 15.22 -5.16
CA ALA A 305 11.60 16.60 -4.78
C ALA A 305 13.05 16.80 -4.30
N ASP A 306 13.58 15.81 -3.57
CA ASP A 306 14.92 15.84 -2.95
C ASP A 306 16.03 15.32 -3.87
N GLY A 307 15.73 15.06 -5.15
CA GLY A 307 16.70 14.60 -6.12
C GLY A 307 16.41 13.25 -6.76
N VAL A 308 17.45 12.52 -7.15
CA VAL A 308 17.37 11.27 -7.89
C VAL A 308 17.90 10.11 -7.05
N THR A 309 17.08 9.07 -6.89
CA THR A 309 17.44 7.82 -6.21
C THR A 309 17.68 6.71 -7.23
N ASP A 310 18.82 6.03 -7.15
CA ASP A 310 19.06 4.80 -7.91
C ASP A 310 18.40 3.63 -7.17
N THR A 311 17.52 2.90 -7.86
CA THR A 311 16.78 1.79 -7.26
C THR A 311 17.51 0.45 -7.37
N GLY A 312 18.49 0.35 -8.26
CA GLY A 312 19.18 -0.90 -8.59
C GLY A 312 18.33 -1.91 -9.38
N VAL A 313 17.00 -1.66 -9.56
CA VAL A 313 16.09 -2.61 -10.22
C VAL A 313 15.92 -2.30 -11.71
N LEU A 314 15.67 -3.35 -12.49
CA LEU A 314 15.53 -3.25 -13.96
C LEU A 314 14.08 -2.99 -14.40
N LYS A 315 13.10 -3.43 -13.62
CA LYS A 315 11.68 -3.27 -13.92
C LYS A 315 10.99 -2.46 -12.84
N LEU A 316 10.44 -1.30 -13.21
CA LEU A 316 9.72 -0.43 -12.33
C LEU A 316 8.78 0.48 -13.11
N GLY A 317 7.49 0.37 -12.85
CA GLY A 317 6.46 1.16 -13.51
C GLY A 317 6.22 2.52 -12.85
N ALA A 318 4.99 2.82 -12.52
CA ALA A 318 4.59 4.10 -11.96
C ALA A 318 4.19 3.99 -10.47
N PHE A 319 4.50 5.03 -9.70
CA PHE A 319 4.02 5.23 -8.32
C PHE A 319 3.08 6.42 -8.29
N LEU A 320 1.80 6.15 -8.09
CA LEU A 320 0.74 7.15 -8.15
C LEU A 320 0.11 7.32 -6.76
N GLY A 321 0.14 8.53 -6.23
CA GLY A 321 -0.51 8.89 -4.98
C GLY A 321 -2.04 8.77 -5.04
N ASP A 322 -2.68 8.94 -3.91
CA ASP A 322 -4.15 8.89 -3.82
C ASP A 322 -4.81 9.94 -4.71
N HIS A 323 -5.99 9.60 -5.23
CA HIS A 323 -6.78 10.48 -6.07
C HIS A 323 -6.13 10.93 -7.40
N VAL A 324 -5.01 10.36 -7.81
CA VAL A 324 -4.41 10.65 -9.13
C VAL A 324 -5.39 10.26 -10.23
N LYS A 325 -5.49 11.11 -11.26
CA LYS A 325 -6.31 10.85 -12.45
C LYS A 325 -5.49 11.04 -13.71
N THR A 326 -5.62 10.08 -14.64
CA THR A 326 -5.01 10.23 -15.97
C THR A 326 -6.09 10.40 -17.03
N GLY A 327 -5.77 11.16 -18.06
CA GLY A 327 -6.60 11.27 -19.27
C GLY A 327 -6.56 10.00 -20.13
N ILE A 328 -7.41 9.97 -21.15
CA ILE A 328 -7.44 8.89 -22.14
C ILE A 328 -6.10 8.86 -22.91
N GLY A 329 -5.54 7.66 -23.11
CA GLY A 329 -4.31 7.46 -23.87
C GLY A 329 -3.04 7.96 -23.19
N SER A 330 -3.07 8.13 -21.87
CA SER A 330 -1.88 8.56 -21.12
C SER A 330 -0.76 7.51 -21.17
N LEU A 331 0.45 7.96 -21.47
CA LEU A 331 1.67 7.15 -21.49
C LEU A 331 2.56 7.55 -20.30
N LEU A 332 2.68 6.66 -19.34
CA LEU A 332 3.49 6.89 -18.14
C LEU A 332 4.89 6.30 -18.34
N THR A 333 5.90 7.15 -18.16
CA THR A 333 7.30 6.71 -18.31
C THR A 333 7.72 5.76 -17.20
N THR A 334 8.77 5.00 -17.44
CA THR A 334 9.42 4.13 -16.46
C THR A 334 9.81 4.92 -15.21
N GLY A 335 9.37 4.45 -14.04
CA GLY A 335 9.64 5.12 -12.77
C GLY A 335 8.88 6.45 -12.58
N ALA A 336 7.76 6.66 -13.27
CA ALA A 336 6.94 7.85 -13.07
C ALA A 336 6.41 7.92 -11.63
N ARG A 337 6.53 9.09 -10.98
CA ARG A 337 6.07 9.34 -9.62
C ARG A 337 5.15 10.56 -9.61
N PHE A 338 3.87 10.35 -9.27
CA PHE A 338 2.87 11.42 -9.20
C PHE A 338 2.33 11.52 -7.78
N GLY A 339 2.40 12.71 -7.21
CA GLY A 339 1.87 13.03 -5.89
C GLY A 339 0.34 12.97 -5.82
N VAL A 340 -0.18 13.08 -4.61
CA VAL A 340 -1.61 13.02 -4.30
C VAL A 340 -2.40 14.06 -5.09
N GLY A 341 -3.58 13.68 -5.60
CA GLY A 341 -4.49 14.57 -6.30
C GLY A 341 -4.00 15.11 -7.63
N THR A 342 -2.91 14.57 -8.17
CA THR A 342 -2.35 14.97 -9.47
C THR A 342 -3.26 14.55 -10.62
N HIS A 343 -3.46 15.44 -11.57
CA HIS A 343 -4.18 15.21 -12.80
C HIS A 343 -3.22 15.31 -14.00
N PHE A 344 -3.09 14.21 -14.76
CA PHE A 344 -2.24 14.13 -15.95
C PHE A 344 -3.08 13.86 -17.20
N PHE A 345 -3.04 14.76 -18.16
CA PHE A 345 -3.83 14.69 -19.40
C PHE A 345 -2.97 14.70 -20.67
N GLY A 346 -1.69 14.38 -20.57
CA GLY A 346 -0.71 14.52 -21.64
C GLY A 346 -0.83 13.54 -22.83
N GLY A 347 -2.01 13.12 -23.24
CA GLY A 347 -2.38 12.03 -24.17
C GLY A 347 -1.58 11.81 -25.46
N ARG A 348 -0.62 12.65 -25.81
CA ARG A 348 0.30 12.47 -26.96
C ARG A 348 1.77 12.44 -26.57
N GLN A 349 2.08 12.71 -25.32
CA GLN A 349 3.46 12.74 -24.81
C GLN A 349 3.62 11.73 -23.70
N VAL A 350 4.83 11.20 -23.59
CA VAL A 350 5.22 10.40 -22.43
C VAL A 350 5.30 11.32 -21.22
N SER A 351 4.78 10.87 -20.09
CA SER A 351 4.74 11.69 -18.87
C SER A 351 6.12 12.12 -18.40
N PRO A 352 6.21 13.24 -17.65
CA PRO A 352 7.37 13.49 -16.80
C PRO A 352 7.64 12.33 -15.85
N THR A 353 8.86 12.22 -15.34
CA THR A 353 9.22 11.23 -14.31
C THR A 353 8.68 11.59 -12.93
N PHE A 354 8.40 12.88 -12.69
CA PHE A 354 7.91 13.39 -11.41
C PHE A 354 6.88 14.50 -11.62
N LEU A 355 5.77 14.40 -10.91
CA LEU A 355 4.78 15.47 -10.73
C LEU A 355 4.46 15.60 -9.25
N PRO A 356 4.53 16.81 -8.67
CA PRO A 356 4.21 17.03 -7.26
C PRO A 356 2.74 16.81 -6.98
N SER A 357 2.37 16.75 -5.69
CA SER A 357 0.99 16.63 -5.26
C SER A 357 0.16 17.84 -5.71
N PHE A 358 -1.11 17.60 -6.05
CA PHE A 358 -2.04 18.60 -6.59
C PHE A 358 -1.56 19.32 -7.86
N CYS A 359 -0.77 18.64 -8.69
CA CYS A 359 -0.37 19.13 -9.98
C CYS A 359 -1.44 18.84 -11.04
N TRP A 360 -1.83 19.85 -11.81
CA TRP A 360 -2.56 19.73 -13.06
C TRP A 360 -1.55 19.86 -14.21
N PHE A 361 -1.39 18.82 -15.00
CA PHE A 361 -0.48 18.79 -16.13
C PHE A 361 -1.23 18.34 -17.38
N ASP A 362 -1.28 19.21 -18.40
CA ASP A 362 -2.01 18.99 -19.66
C ASP A 362 -1.10 18.61 -20.83
N GLY A 363 0.17 18.38 -20.55
CA GLY A 363 1.19 18.05 -21.54
C GLY A 363 2.17 19.19 -21.82
N ASP A 364 1.84 20.42 -21.50
CA ASP A 364 2.66 21.61 -21.73
C ASP A 364 3.03 22.33 -20.43
N GLU A 365 2.03 22.62 -19.57
CA GLU A 365 2.21 23.41 -18.37
C GLU A 365 1.81 22.66 -17.10
N GLN A 366 2.51 22.97 -16.02
CA GLN A 366 2.14 22.56 -14.67
C GLN A 366 1.36 23.68 -14.00
N GLN A 367 0.16 23.36 -13.56
CA GLN A 367 -0.69 24.26 -12.79
C GLN A 367 -1.08 23.59 -11.48
N VAL A 368 -1.50 24.37 -10.49
CA VAL A 368 -2.01 23.84 -9.22
C VAL A 368 -3.48 23.45 -9.36
N VAL A 369 -3.83 22.23 -8.97
CA VAL A 369 -5.23 21.79 -8.86
C VAL A 369 -5.93 22.64 -7.80
N ARG A 370 -7.04 23.29 -8.17
CA ARG A 370 -7.80 24.12 -7.24
C ARG A 370 -8.49 23.27 -6.17
N LEU A 371 -8.31 23.63 -4.90
CA LEU A 371 -8.73 22.83 -3.75
C LEU A 371 -10.24 22.51 -3.75
N GLU A 372 -11.11 23.51 -3.84
CA GLU A 372 -12.56 23.32 -3.73
C GLU A 372 -13.17 22.42 -4.83
N PRO A 373 -12.80 22.59 -6.13
CA PRO A 373 -13.21 21.63 -7.16
C PRO A 373 -12.68 20.23 -6.93
N PHE A 374 -11.45 20.09 -6.40
CA PHE A 374 -10.86 18.80 -6.06
C PHE A 374 -11.67 18.09 -4.97
N LEU A 375 -11.92 18.75 -3.83
CA LEU A 375 -12.68 18.19 -2.71
C LEU A 375 -14.11 17.78 -3.12
N ARG A 376 -14.80 18.60 -3.92
CA ARG A 376 -16.11 18.22 -4.49
C ARG A 376 -16.02 16.98 -5.39
N THR A 377 -14.90 16.80 -6.09
CA THR A 377 -14.67 15.60 -6.91
C THR A 377 -14.41 14.39 -6.03
N VAL A 378 -13.63 14.54 -4.98
CA VAL A 378 -13.37 13.47 -3.98
C VAL A 378 -14.70 12.99 -3.38
N GLU A 379 -15.54 13.90 -2.87
CA GLU A 379 -16.86 13.56 -2.31
C GLU A 379 -17.72 12.76 -3.30
N LYS A 380 -17.80 13.21 -4.56
CA LYS A 380 -18.56 12.51 -5.60
C LYS A 380 -18.01 11.12 -5.92
N VAL A 381 -16.69 10.97 -5.97
CA VAL A 381 -16.05 9.70 -6.28
C VAL A 381 -16.24 8.71 -5.14
N MET A 382 -16.06 9.18 -3.89
CA MET A 382 -16.27 8.36 -2.69
C MET A 382 -17.73 7.95 -2.54
N GLY A 383 -18.68 8.87 -2.73
CA GLY A 383 -20.11 8.59 -2.68
C GLY A 383 -20.58 7.52 -3.69
N ARG A 384 -19.91 7.40 -4.86
CA ARG A 384 -20.20 6.32 -5.82
C ARG A 384 -19.79 4.92 -5.34
N ARG A 385 -19.10 4.84 -4.23
CA ARG A 385 -18.66 3.61 -3.55
C ARG A 385 -19.23 3.50 -2.13
N ASP A 386 -20.28 4.28 -1.82
CA ASP A 386 -20.91 4.32 -0.50
C ASP A 386 -19.92 4.69 0.62
N GLN A 387 -18.90 5.50 0.26
CA GLN A 387 -17.92 6.06 1.19
C GLN A 387 -18.17 7.56 1.38
N VAL A 388 -17.84 8.06 2.57
CA VAL A 388 -18.02 9.47 2.95
C VAL A 388 -16.65 10.08 3.24
N LEU A 389 -16.37 11.24 2.65
CA LEU A 389 -15.22 12.05 3.02
C LEU A 389 -15.45 12.61 4.43
N THR A 390 -14.68 12.13 5.40
CA THR A 390 -14.78 12.61 6.79
C THR A 390 -14.20 14.02 6.94
N GLN A 391 -14.53 14.70 8.06
CA GLN A 391 -13.95 16.02 8.34
C GLN A 391 -12.43 15.96 8.53
N ASP A 392 -11.93 14.90 9.16
CA ASP A 392 -10.50 14.71 9.41
C ASP A 392 -9.74 14.47 8.10
N GLU A 393 -10.27 13.62 7.19
CA GLU A 393 -9.69 13.41 5.86
C GLU A 393 -9.70 14.69 5.03
N ARG A 394 -10.80 15.46 5.08
CA ARG A 394 -10.89 16.76 4.42
C ARG A 394 -9.81 17.69 4.94
N ALA A 395 -9.67 17.85 6.26
CA ALA A 395 -8.69 18.73 6.89
C ALA A 395 -7.25 18.31 6.52
N MET A 396 -6.97 17.01 6.47
CA MET A 396 -5.68 16.46 6.03
C MET A 396 -5.40 16.82 4.56
N LEU A 397 -6.35 16.60 3.64
CA LEU A 397 -6.19 16.97 2.23
C LEU A 397 -6.00 18.46 2.02
N GLU A 398 -6.71 19.31 2.79
CA GLU A 398 -6.55 20.77 2.79
C GLU A 398 -5.16 21.18 3.29
N ALA A 399 -4.67 20.55 4.35
CA ALA A 399 -3.33 20.81 4.88
C ALA A 399 -2.24 20.39 3.87
N LEU A 400 -2.38 19.20 3.28
CA LEU A 400 -1.46 18.71 2.26
C LEU A 400 -1.46 19.58 1.01
N HIS A 401 -2.63 20.05 0.58
CA HIS A 401 -2.73 20.99 -0.55
C HIS A 401 -1.96 22.29 -0.26
N ARG A 402 -2.08 22.85 0.94
CA ARG A 402 -1.33 24.08 1.32
C ARG A 402 0.18 23.85 1.28
N LEU A 403 0.66 22.69 1.72
CA LEU A 403 2.09 22.34 1.70
C LEU A 403 2.59 22.09 0.27
N GLY A 404 1.85 21.36 -0.55
CA GLY A 404 2.20 21.04 -1.93
C GLY A 404 2.16 22.21 -2.91
N THR A 405 1.53 23.33 -2.54
CA THR A 405 1.41 24.54 -3.36
C THR A 405 2.42 25.63 -2.97
N THR A 406 3.19 25.44 -1.92
CA THR A 406 4.29 26.35 -1.59
C THR A 406 5.40 26.14 -2.62
N PRO A 407 5.86 27.18 -3.36
CA PRO A 407 7.00 27.02 -4.26
C PRO A 407 8.22 26.57 -3.46
N LEU A 408 8.88 25.50 -3.93
CA LEU A 408 10.17 25.05 -3.43
C LEU A 408 11.25 26.09 -3.68
#